data_40f237442af7ec311a9fddea84921336
#
_entry.id   40f237442af7ec311a9fddea84921336
#
_cell.length_a   1.000
_cell.length_b   1.000
_cell.length_c   1.000
_cell.angle_alpha   90.00
_cell.angle_beta   90.00
_cell.angle_gamma   90.00
#
_symmetry.space_group_name_H-M   'P 1'
#
loop_
_entity.id
_entity.type
_entity.pdbx_description
1 polymer ?
#
loop_
_entity_poly.entity_id
_entity_poly.type
_entity_poly.pdbx_seq_one_letter_code
_entity_poly.pdbx_strand_id
1 'polypeptide(L)'
;MFGRILYISDNIAHVENLGNVNVSDLMNLHVIFENNTDRILGEIVELNKDVIKIRFLGEFQGKKYLNGVLRKPSLTSKIRIINGEELRELVGTLNKDSFVLGMSAIYKNFMVCPSVNALFSNHLAIFGNSGSGKSCGVARIVQNLFSNNLLNPYNANIFIFDAYGEYKNAFK
;
A
#
# COMPACT_ATOMS: atom_id res chain seq x y z
N MET A 1 -19.37 7.44 -10.96
CA MET A 1 -18.00 6.93 -11.15
C MET A 1 -18.03 5.42 -11.29
N PHE A 2 -18.26 4.65 -10.24
CA PHE A 2 -18.41 3.20 -10.33
C PHE A 2 -19.87 2.85 -10.58
N GLY A 3 -20.10 2.05 -11.63
CA GLY A 3 -21.39 1.42 -11.88
C GLY A 3 -21.54 0.11 -11.11
N ARG A 4 -22.33 -0.80 -11.64
CA ARG A 4 -22.54 -2.11 -11.04
C ARG A 4 -21.34 -3.03 -11.31
N ILE A 5 -21.16 -4.04 -10.45
CA ILE A 5 -20.25 -5.15 -10.71
C ILE A 5 -20.87 -6.01 -11.81
N LEU A 6 -20.19 -6.12 -12.94
CA LEU A 6 -20.66 -6.89 -14.10
C LEU A 6 -20.45 -8.38 -13.84
N TYR A 7 -19.24 -8.74 -13.44
CA TYR A 7 -18.88 -10.11 -13.05
C TYR A 7 -17.56 -10.10 -12.26
N ILE A 8 -17.24 -11.22 -11.66
CA ILE A 8 -15.99 -11.45 -10.94
C ILE A 8 -15.34 -12.70 -11.53
N SER A 9 -14.09 -12.56 -11.99
CA SER A 9 -13.25 -13.67 -12.45
C SER A 9 -11.97 -13.71 -11.62
N ASP A 10 -11.61 -14.89 -11.16
CA ASP A 10 -10.45 -15.11 -10.30
C ASP A 10 -10.43 -14.14 -9.09
N ASN A 11 -9.45 -13.25 -9.02
CA ASN A 11 -9.29 -12.24 -7.98
C ASN A 11 -9.56 -10.81 -8.48
N ILE A 12 -10.36 -10.67 -9.56
CA ILE A 12 -10.64 -9.39 -10.22
C ILE A 12 -12.15 -9.18 -10.35
N ALA A 13 -12.62 -8.02 -9.89
CA ALA A 13 -13.95 -7.53 -10.22
C ALA A 13 -13.90 -6.69 -11.50
N HIS A 14 -14.84 -6.98 -12.40
CA HIS A 14 -15.10 -6.17 -13.59
C HIS A 14 -16.30 -5.28 -13.29
N VAL A 15 -16.08 -3.98 -13.25
CA VAL A 15 -17.05 -2.97 -12.83
C VAL A 15 -17.36 -2.05 -14.00
N GLU A 16 -18.62 -1.72 -14.17
CA GLU A 16 -19.06 -0.77 -15.18
C GLU A 16 -18.46 0.60 -14.94
N ASN A 17 -17.86 1.20 -15.98
CA ASN A 17 -17.34 2.55 -15.92
C ASN A 17 -18.42 3.54 -16.37
N LEU A 18 -18.95 4.34 -15.44
CA LEU A 18 -19.99 5.33 -15.73
C LEU A 18 -19.45 6.64 -16.34
N GLY A 19 -18.16 6.70 -16.65
CA GLY A 19 -17.55 7.86 -17.28
C GLY A 19 -17.37 9.07 -16.35
N ASN A 20 -16.69 10.11 -16.87
CA ASN A 20 -16.45 11.42 -16.25
C ASN A 20 -15.25 11.54 -15.30
N VAL A 21 -14.30 10.61 -15.29
CA VAL A 21 -13.07 10.78 -14.51
C VAL A 21 -11.85 10.58 -15.40
N ASN A 22 -10.85 11.43 -15.23
CA ASN A 22 -9.55 11.23 -15.87
C ASN A 22 -8.98 9.88 -15.47
N VAL A 23 -8.68 9.05 -16.45
CA VAL A 23 -8.13 7.70 -16.26
C VAL A 23 -6.87 7.72 -15.40
N SER A 24 -6.01 8.74 -15.60
CA SER A 24 -4.77 8.93 -14.83
C SER A 24 -4.99 9.12 -13.33
N ASP A 25 -6.13 9.65 -12.91
CA ASP A 25 -6.40 9.98 -11.52
C ASP A 25 -6.94 8.80 -10.72
N LEU A 26 -7.35 7.73 -11.40
CA LEU A 26 -7.92 6.54 -10.77
C LEU A 26 -6.97 5.33 -10.70
N MET A 27 -5.96 5.28 -11.54
CA MET A 27 -5.04 4.14 -11.56
C MET A 27 -4.31 3.98 -10.22
N ASN A 28 -4.25 2.74 -9.76
CA ASN A 28 -3.65 2.34 -8.49
C ASN A 28 -4.39 2.88 -7.24
N LEU A 29 -5.53 3.58 -7.39
CA LEU A 29 -6.34 3.92 -6.23
C LEU A 29 -6.97 2.67 -5.63
N HIS A 30 -7.14 2.72 -4.33
CA HIS A 30 -7.81 1.68 -3.58
C HIS A 30 -9.30 2.00 -3.44
N VAL A 31 -10.11 0.97 -3.52
CA VAL A 31 -11.56 1.04 -3.38
C VAL A 31 -12.06 0.02 -2.36
N ILE A 32 -13.19 0.31 -1.77
CA ILE A 32 -13.88 -0.58 -0.85
C ILE A 32 -15.16 -1.07 -1.53
N PHE A 33 -15.28 -2.39 -1.61
CA PHE A 33 -16.55 -3.07 -1.86
C PHE A 33 -17.23 -3.28 -0.52
N GLU A 34 -18.38 -2.67 -0.32
CA GLU A 34 -19.09 -2.76 0.95
C GLU A 34 -20.52 -3.23 0.78
N ASN A 35 -20.94 -4.04 1.73
CA ASN A 35 -22.31 -4.39 1.99
C ASN A 35 -22.57 -4.32 3.51
N ASN A 36 -23.67 -4.86 3.99
CA ASN A 36 -24.04 -4.77 5.41
C ASN A 36 -23.04 -5.49 6.34
N THR A 37 -22.26 -6.45 5.84
CA THR A 37 -21.39 -7.32 6.65
C THR A 37 -19.92 -7.24 6.25
N ASP A 38 -19.63 -6.97 5.00
CA ASP A 38 -18.29 -7.13 4.44
C ASP A 38 -17.74 -5.82 3.90
N ARG A 39 -16.46 -5.59 4.10
CA ARG A 39 -15.71 -4.49 3.50
C ARG A 39 -14.43 -5.07 2.88
N ILE A 40 -14.43 -5.21 1.57
CA ILE A 40 -13.33 -5.81 0.82
C ILE A 40 -12.54 -4.71 0.12
N LEU A 41 -11.25 -4.71 0.32
CA LEU A 41 -10.32 -3.79 -0.33
C LEU A 41 -9.94 -4.31 -1.70
N GLY A 42 -9.99 -3.43 -2.69
CA GLY A 42 -9.47 -3.66 -4.02
C GLY A 42 -8.61 -2.52 -4.52
N GLU A 43 -7.78 -2.79 -5.50
CA GLU A 43 -6.93 -1.85 -6.22
C GLU A 43 -7.36 -1.76 -7.69
N ILE A 44 -7.49 -0.56 -8.22
CA ILE A 44 -7.79 -0.34 -9.65
C ILE A 44 -6.53 -0.65 -10.46
N VAL A 45 -6.57 -1.72 -11.24
CA VAL A 45 -5.43 -2.22 -12.02
C VAL A 45 -5.54 -1.96 -13.51
N GLU A 46 -6.75 -1.74 -14.00
CA GLU A 46 -6.99 -1.43 -15.41
C GLU A 46 -8.25 -0.56 -15.56
N LEU A 47 -8.19 0.39 -16.44
CA LEU A 47 -9.28 1.29 -16.78
C LEU A 47 -9.47 1.34 -18.29
N ASN A 48 -10.65 0.93 -18.72
CA ASN A 48 -11.14 1.06 -20.09
C ASN A 48 -12.37 1.98 -20.15
N LYS A 49 -12.76 2.34 -21.36
CA LYS A 49 -13.94 3.19 -21.57
C LYS A 49 -15.19 2.66 -20.87
N ASP A 50 -15.40 1.35 -20.91
CA ASP A 50 -16.62 0.71 -20.43
C ASP A 50 -16.44 -0.08 -19.14
N VAL A 51 -15.20 -0.50 -18.82
CA VAL A 51 -14.91 -1.42 -17.71
C VAL A 51 -13.71 -0.97 -16.90
N ILE A 52 -13.86 -1.06 -15.60
CA ILE A 52 -12.80 -0.89 -14.60
C ILE A 52 -12.48 -2.27 -14.03
N LYS A 53 -11.22 -2.70 -14.08
CA LYS A 53 -10.79 -3.93 -13.42
C LYS A 53 -10.17 -3.60 -12.06
N ILE A 54 -10.68 -4.25 -11.04
CA ILE A 54 -10.29 -4.04 -9.65
C ILE A 54 -9.85 -5.37 -9.07
N ARG A 55 -8.58 -5.45 -8.69
CA ARG A 55 -7.99 -6.61 -8.04
C ARG A 55 -8.27 -6.57 -6.55
N PHE A 56 -8.75 -7.67 -5.97
CA PHE A 56 -8.94 -7.78 -4.53
C PHE A 56 -7.60 -7.93 -3.81
N LEU A 57 -7.44 -7.24 -2.70
CA LEU A 57 -6.23 -7.26 -1.88
C LEU A 57 -6.47 -7.90 -0.52
N GLY A 58 -7.58 -7.59 0.13
CA GLY A 58 -7.88 -8.07 1.45
C GLY A 58 -9.24 -7.59 1.95
N GLU A 59 -9.49 -7.76 3.23
CA GLU A 59 -10.76 -7.39 3.84
C GLU A 59 -10.57 -6.63 5.16
N PHE A 60 -11.54 -5.79 5.51
CA PHE A 60 -11.58 -5.12 6.80
C PHE A 60 -12.51 -5.84 7.76
N GLN A 61 -11.97 -6.33 8.87
CA GLN A 61 -12.73 -6.82 10.02
C GLN A 61 -12.77 -5.74 11.11
N GLY A 62 -13.92 -5.08 11.26
CA GLY A 62 -13.99 -3.87 12.04
C GLY A 62 -13.08 -2.77 11.47
N LYS A 63 -12.11 -2.29 12.22
CA LYS A 63 -11.11 -1.31 11.77
C LYS A 63 -9.83 -1.95 11.23
N LYS A 64 -9.59 -3.24 11.53
CA LYS A 64 -8.35 -3.92 11.19
C LYS A 64 -8.38 -4.46 9.77
N TYR A 65 -7.32 -4.19 9.00
CA TYR A 65 -7.10 -4.79 7.69
C TYR A 65 -6.46 -6.18 7.82
N LEU A 66 -6.99 -7.11 7.03
CA LEU A 66 -6.45 -8.46 6.87
C LEU A 66 -6.12 -8.70 5.39
N ASN A 67 -4.92 -9.18 5.14
CA ASN A 67 -4.48 -9.49 3.79
C ASN A 67 -5.18 -10.77 3.27
N GLY A 68 -5.56 -10.75 1.99
CA GLY A 68 -6.32 -11.83 1.38
C GLY A 68 -7.83 -11.70 1.56
N VAL A 69 -8.57 -12.33 0.68
CA VAL A 69 -10.04 -12.28 0.64
C VAL A 69 -10.59 -13.69 0.74
N LEU A 70 -11.27 -13.98 1.84
CA LEU A 70 -11.91 -15.29 2.05
C LEU A 70 -13.20 -15.45 1.24
N ARG A 71 -13.96 -14.36 1.12
CA ARG A 71 -15.23 -14.34 0.40
C ARG A 71 -15.24 -13.19 -0.58
N LYS A 72 -15.60 -13.48 -1.83
CA LYS A 72 -15.76 -12.43 -2.84
C LYS A 72 -16.96 -11.53 -2.51
N PRO A 73 -16.92 -10.24 -2.88
CA PRO A 73 -18.04 -9.36 -2.65
C PRO A 73 -19.28 -9.82 -3.45
N SER A 74 -20.44 -9.49 -2.95
CA SER A 74 -21.69 -9.65 -3.70
C SER A 74 -21.68 -8.75 -4.94
N LEU A 75 -22.31 -9.17 -6.03
CA LEU A 75 -22.51 -8.34 -7.22
C LEU A 75 -23.32 -7.06 -6.94
N THR A 76 -24.03 -7.02 -5.81
CA THR A 76 -24.79 -5.86 -5.35
C THR A 76 -24.04 -4.97 -4.38
N SER A 77 -22.76 -5.29 -4.06
CA SER A 77 -21.94 -4.48 -3.17
C SER A 77 -21.74 -3.08 -3.74
N LYS A 78 -21.82 -2.08 -2.88
CA LYS A 78 -21.47 -0.69 -3.22
C LYS A 78 -19.96 -0.55 -3.34
N ILE A 79 -19.52 0.29 -4.28
CA ILE A 79 -18.10 0.55 -4.50
C ILE A 79 -17.83 2.02 -4.21
N ARG A 80 -16.86 2.29 -3.37
CA ARG A 80 -16.38 3.65 -3.09
C ARG A 80 -14.86 3.70 -3.01
N ILE A 81 -14.30 4.87 -3.15
CA ILE A 81 -12.87 5.08 -2.87
C ILE A 81 -12.63 4.89 -1.36
N ILE A 82 -11.47 4.35 -1.02
CA ILE A 82 -11.01 4.21 0.35
C ILE A 82 -11.00 5.57 1.07
N ASN A 83 -11.40 5.60 2.32
CA ASN A 83 -11.35 6.82 3.12
C ASN A 83 -10.00 6.98 3.86
N GLY A 84 -9.80 8.15 4.49
CA GLY A 84 -8.53 8.46 5.14
C GLY A 84 -8.23 7.59 6.37
N GLU A 85 -9.22 7.10 7.10
CA GLU A 85 -9.01 6.19 8.25
C GLU A 85 -8.57 4.81 7.78
N GLU A 86 -9.27 4.25 6.80
CA GLU A 86 -8.94 2.98 6.18
C GLU A 86 -7.56 3.03 5.51
N LEU A 87 -7.24 4.15 4.87
CA LEU A 87 -5.93 4.33 4.25
C LEU A 87 -4.80 4.36 5.31
N ARG A 88 -5.01 5.00 6.47
CA ARG A 88 -4.04 4.99 7.56
C ARG A 88 -3.80 3.58 8.11
N GLU A 89 -4.83 2.75 8.13
CA GLU A 89 -4.67 1.35 8.53
C GLU A 89 -3.76 0.57 7.56
N LEU A 90 -3.81 0.90 6.26
CA LEU A 90 -2.95 0.27 5.24
C LEU A 90 -1.52 0.79 5.26
N VAL A 91 -1.33 2.11 5.31
CA VAL A 91 0.00 2.74 5.16
C VAL A 91 0.69 3.01 6.49
N GLY A 92 0.00 2.74 7.59
CA GLY A 92 0.45 3.01 8.95
C GLY A 92 0.32 4.47 9.37
N THR A 93 0.51 4.70 10.66
CA THR A 93 0.59 6.02 11.27
C THR A 93 1.86 6.12 12.09
N LEU A 94 2.47 7.30 12.15
CA LEU A 94 3.68 7.51 12.94
C LEU A 94 3.37 7.35 14.43
N ASN A 95 4.06 6.42 15.05
CA ASN A 95 4.00 6.12 16.49
C ASN A 95 5.36 5.57 16.97
N LYS A 96 5.44 5.13 18.23
CA LYS A 96 6.67 4.59 18.83
C LYS A 96 7.20 3.30 18.18
N ASP A 97 6.38 2.57 17.44
CA ASP A 97 6.72 1.29 16.80
C ASP A 97 6.83 1.40 15.28
N SER A 98 6.75 2.61 14.73
CA SER A 98 6.79 2.87 13.29
C SER A 98 7.78 3.98 12.94
N PHE A 99 8.18 4.05 11.68
CA PHE A 99 9.06 5.11 11.17
C PHE A 99 8.53 5.65 9.84
N VAL A 100 8.95 6.85 9.47
CA VAL A 100 8.58 7.44 8.19
C VAL A 100 9.36 6.77 7.07
N LEU A 101 8.68 6.04 6.20
CA LEU A 101 9.27 5.50 4.98
C LEU A 101 9.38 6.59 3.90
N GLY A 102 8.32 7.37 3.73
CA GLY A 102 8.24 8.45 2.76
C GLY A 102 6.81 8.93 2.55
N MET A 103 6.64 9.78 1.53
CA MET A 103 5.30 10.22 1.11
C MET A 103 4.75 9.30 0.02
N SER A 104 3.45 9.02 0.08
CA SER A 104 2.79 8.23 -0.96
C SER A 104 2.81 8.96 -2.30
N ALA A 105 3.20 8.27 -3.36
CA ALA A 105 3.10 8.79 -4.73
C ALA A 105 1.65 8.84 -5.24
N ILE A 106 0.78 7.98 -4.70
CA ILE A 106 -0.62 7.84 -5.13
C ILE A 106 -1.53 8.77 -4.33
N TYR A 107 -1.34 8.82 -3.01
CA TYR A 107 -2.16 9.62 -2.10
C TYR A 107 -1.42 10.88 -1.66
N LYS A 108 -1.76 12.01 -2.26
CA LYS A 108 -1.14 13.30 -1.92
C LYS A 108 -1.28 13.58 -0.43
N ASN A 109 -0.18 14.03 0.18
CA ASN A 109 -0.09 14.38 1.61
C ASN A 109 -0.28 13.20 2.59
N PHE A 110 -0.21 11.96 2.10
CA PHE A 110 -0.17 10.79 2.97
C PHE A 110 1.26 10.32 3.21
N MET A 111 1.62 10.28 4.46
CA MET A 111 2.89 9.75 4.95
C MET A 111 2.76 8.24 5.15
N VAL A 112 3.70 7.47 4.60
CA VAL A 112 3.75 6.01 4.76
C VAL A 112 4.63 5.69 5.96
N CYS A 113 4.03 5.09 7.00
CA CYS A 113 4.69 4.82 8.26
C CYS A 113 4.56 3.33 8.66
N PRO A 114 5.33 2.42 8.04
CA PRO A 114 5.28 1.02 8.39
C PRO A 114 5.77 0.78 9.82
N SER A 115 5.25 -0.29 10.44
CA SER A 115 5.80 -0.79 11.68
C SER A 115 7.21 -1.32 11.45
N VAL A 116 8.13 -0.97 12.36
CA VAL A 116 9.53 -1.47 12.33
C VAL A 116 9.54 -2.99 12.35
N ASN A 117 8.78 -3.59 13.26
CA ASN A 117 8.72 -5.05 13.38
C ASN A 117 8.13 -5.70 12.12
N ALA A 118 7.06 -5.14 11.54
CA ALA A 118 6.48 -5.70 10.33
C ALA A 118 7.44 -5.68 9.15
N LEU A 119 8.30 -4.67 9.05
CA LEU A 119 9.25 -4.51 7.95
C LEU A 119 10.55 -5.30 8.17
N PHE A 120 11.12 -5.27 9.38
CA PHE A 120 12.47 -5.81 9.64
C PHE A 120 12.49 -7.16 10.34
N SER A 121 11.37 -7.64 10.90
CA SER A 121 11.30 -9.02 11.44
C SER A 121 11.04 -10.07 10.37
N ASN A 122 10.79 -9.65 9.14
CA ASN A 122 10.56 -10.52 7.98
C ASN A 122 11.61 -10.28 6.90
N HIS A 123 11.63 -11.15 5.91
CA HIS A 123 12.52 -10.98 4.75
C HIS A 123 11.99 -9.83 3.87
N LEU A 124 12.87 -8.90 3.53
CA LEU A 124 12.59 -7.82 2.59
C LEU A 124 13.55 -7.95 1.40
N ALA A 125 13.01 -7.86 0.20
CA ALA A 125 13.80 -7.82 -1.03
C ALA A 125 13.44 -6.56 -1.84
N ILE A 126 14.45 -5.84 -2.31
CA ILE A 126 14.31 -4.63 -3.14
C ILE A 126 14.88 -4.93 -4.52
N PHE A 127 14.01 -4.96 -5.51
CA PHE A 127 14.37 -5.24 -6.90
C PHE A 127 14.30 -3.97 -7.74
N GLY A 128 15.12 -3.91 -8.76
CA GLY A 128 15.12 -2.82 -9.73
C GLY A 128 16.36 -2.87 -10.64
N ASN A 129 16.28 -2.22 -11.78
CA ASN A 129 17.39 -2.11 -12.72
C ASN A 129 18.52 -1.23 -12.16
N SER A 130 19.69 -1.26 -12.81
CA SER A 130 20.78 -0.33 -12.50
C SER A 130 20.29 1.11 -12.64
N GLY A 131 20.66 1.97 -11.71
CA GLY A 131 20.21 3.38 -11.69
C GLY A 131 18.78 3.62 -11.17
N SER A 132 18.01 2.59 -10.80
CA SER A 132 16.63 2.74 -10.27
C SER A 132 16.54 3.28 -8.84
N GLY A 133 17.68 3.53 -8.18
CA GLY A 133 17.72 4.07 -6.83
C GLY A 133 17.63 3.03 -5.70
N LYS A 134 17.85 1.73 -5.96
CA LYS A 134 17.80 0.67 -4.93
C LYS A 134 18.65 0.99 -3.70
N SER A 135 19.91 1.26 -3.92
CA SER A 135 20.88 1.53 -2.84
C SER A 135 20.57 2.83 -2.11
N CYS A 136 20.13 3.86 -2.84
CA CYS A 136 19.63 5.10 -2.23
C CYS A 136 18.38 4.84 -1.39
N GLY A 137 17.48 3.99 -1.88
CA GLY A 137 16.27 3.59 -1.15
C GLY A 137 16.59 2.87 0.16
N VAL A 138 17.50 1.88 0.12
CA VAL A 138 17.97 1.16 1.31
C VAL A 138 18.63 2.12 2.31
N ALA A 139 19.54 2.96 1.83
CA ALA A 139 20.21 3.97 2.67
C ALA A 139 19.18 4.88 3.36
N ARG A 140 18.18 5.35 2.60
CA ARG A 140 17.13 6.23 3.13
C ARG A 140 16.25 5.54 4.17
N ILE A 141 15.90 4.26 3.95
CA ILE A 141 15.15 3.46 4.93
C ILE A 141 15.91 3.39 6.25
N VAL A 142 17.19 3.04 6.21
CA VAL A 142 18.03 2.95 7.40
C VAL A 142 18.18 4.32 8.07
N GLN A 143 18.47 5.39 7.32
CA GLN A 143 18.54 6.74 7.84
C GLN A 143 17.24 7.16 8.54
N ASN A 144 16.10 6.93 7.91
CA ASN A 144 14.81 7.28 8.47
C ASN A 144 14.49 6.50 9.74
N LEU A 145 14.91 5.25 9.83
CA LEU A 145 14.77 4.43 11.04
C LEU A 145 15.44 5.07 12.24
N PHE A 146 16.66 5.60 12.06
CA PHE A 146 17.43 6.24 13.15
C PHE A 146 17.13 7.73 13.34
N SER A 147 16.47 8.38 12.39
CA SER A 147 16.07 9.79 12.49
C SER A 147 14.77 10.01 13.26
N ASN A 148 14.05 8.96 13.60
CA ASN A 148 12.78 9.07 14.32
C ASN A 148 13.02 9.15 15.83
N ASN A 149 12.84 10.32 16.42
CA ASN A 149 12.99 10.55 17.87
C ASN A 149 11.99 9.78 18.74
N LEU A 150 10.92 9.23 18.16
CA LEU A 150 9.93 8.39 18.85
C LEU A 150 10.38 6.94 18.94
N LEU A 151 11.24 6.51 18.03
CA LEU A 151 11.84 5.18 18.04
C LEU A 151 13.07 5.18 18.94
N ASN A 152 13.16 4.17 19.77
CA ASN A 152 14.31 3.95 20.60
C ASN A 152 14.92 2.57 20.30
N PRO A 153 15.67 2.42 19.20
CA PRO A 153 16.18 1.13 18.74
C PRO A 153 17.40 0.69 19.55
N TYR A 154 17.32 0.70 20.89
CA TYR A 154 18.45 0.39 21.79
C TYR A 154 19.11 -0.97 21.56
N ASN A 155 18.41 -1.91 20.91
CA ASN A 155 18.93 -3.26 20.67
C ASN A 155 18.98 -3.60 19.16
N ALA A 156 18.94 -2.62 18.26
CA ALA A 156 19.04 -2.87 16.85
C ALA A 156 20.51 -2.95 16.41
N ASN A 157 20.91 -4.11 15.89
CA ASN A 157 22.20 -4.28 15.24
C ASN A 157 21.94 -4.46 13.74
N ILE A 158 22.50 -3.57 12.92
CA ILE A 158 22.38 -3.64 11.46
C ILE A 158 23.75 -3.92 10.87
N PHE A 159 23.86 -5.02 10.12
CA PHE A 159 25.06 -5.39 9.39
C PHE A 159 24.79 -5.20 7.89
N ILE A 160 25.62 -4.41 7.22
CA ILE A 160 25.50 -4.13 5.77
C ILE A 160 26.68 -4.78 5.05
N PHE A 161 26.41 -5.77 4.22
CA PHE A 161 27.43 -6.40 3.36
C PHE A 161 27.38 -5.68 2.00
N ASP A 162 28.31 -4.77 1.80
CA ASP A 162 28.37 -3.85 0.65
C ASP A 162 29.46 -4.28 -0.33
N ALA A 163 29.09 -5.11 -1.29
CA ALA A 163 30.03 -5.66 -2.26
C ALA A 163 30.61 -4.60 -3.22
N TYR A 164 29.91 -3.50 -3.43
CA TYR A 164 30.27 -2.47 -4.44
C TYR A 164 30.66 -1.13 -3.81
N GLY A 165 30.63 -0.99 -2.49
CA GLY A 165 31.01 0.25 -1.79
C GLY A 165 29.99 1.39 -1.95
N GLU A 166 28.73 1.07 -2.25
CA GLU A 166 27.68 2.07 -2.49
C GLU A 166 27.25 2.83 -1.21
N TYR A 167 27.40 2.20 -0.04
CA TYR A 167 26.95 2.76 1.25
C TYR A 167 28.05 3.49 2.02
N LYS A 168 29.28 3.53 1.51
CA LYS A 168 30.44 4.13 2.19
C LYS A 168 30.20 5.57 2.72
N ASN A 169 29.39 6.34 2.01
CA ASN A 169 29.10 7.74 2.36
C ASN A 169 27.67 7.94 2.90
N ALA A 170 26.87 6.91 2.96
CA ALA A 170 25.45 7.01 3.33
C ALA A 170 25.24 7.17 4.85
N PHE A 171 26.18 6.69 5.67
CA PHE A 171 26.05 6.61 7.13
C PHE A 171 27.19 7.32 7.88
N LYS A 172 27.61 8.48 7.40
CA LYS A 172 28.61 9.35 8.03
C LYS A 172 27.96 10.32 8.99
#